data_db469f8f1f26dabd14f3a52dbb527cb3
#
_entry.id   db469f8f1f26dabd14f3a52dbb527cb3
#
_cell.length_a   1.000
_cell.length_b   1.000
_cell.length_c   1.000
_cell.angle_alpha   90.00
_cell.angle_beta   90.00
_cell.angle_gamma   90.00
#
_symmetry.space_group_name_H-M   'P 1'
#
loop_
_entity.id
_entity.type
_entity.pdbx_description
1 polymer ?
#
loop_
_entity_poly.entity_id
_entity_poly.type
_entity_poly.pdbx_seq_one_letter_code
_entity_poly.pdbx_strand_id
1 'polypeptide(L)'
;MLWSNYVDSLILLAARGLHLLDTGIAPEEDKAQHLLLYIEQHIDQPEQLRLGVLAAKFRLSPTYIGRFFKRNFGEDFRLYVSKNRLKRVEELLTGSRMSVKEIASRMGYIDSCYLNKLFRQHHGMTPMQYRKMYKSESE
;
A
#
# COMPACT_ATOMS: atom_id res chain seq x y z
N MET A 1 14.77 0.70 -4.68
CA MET A 1 13.79 1.79 -4.74
C MET A 1 12.40 1.27 -4.53
N LEU A 2 11.54 2.09 -3.97
CA LEU A 2 10.18 1.69 -3.61
C LEU A 2 9.34 1.24 -4.82
N TRP A 3 9.60 1.81 -5.99
CA TRP A 3 8.91 1.46 -7.22
C TRP A 3 9.16 0.03 -7.66
N SER A 4 10.43 -0.37 -7.70
CA SER A 4 10.78 -1.72 -8.15
C SER A 4 10.24 -2.78 -7.19
N ASN A 5 10.25 -2.53 -5.88
CA ASN A 5 9.73 -3.47 -4.90
C ASN A 5 8.23 -3.68 -5.06
N TYR A 6 7.47 -2.62 -5.37
CA TYR A 6 6.03 -2.74 -5.57
C TYR A 6 5.69 -3.53 -6.83
N VAL A 7 6.35 -3.20 -7.95
CA VAL A 7 6.14 -3.88 -9.22
C VAL A 7 6.58 -5.33 -9.12
N ASP A 8 7.73 -5.58 -8.51
CA ASP A 8 8.24 -6.94 -8.33
C ASP A 8 7.28 -7.78 -7.47
N SER A 9 6.68 -7.17 -6.44
CA SER A 9 5.70 -7.85 -5.60
C SER A 9 4.46 -8.24 -6.38
N LEU A 10 3.96 -7.36 -7.24
CA LEU A 10 2.80 -7.65 -8.08
C LEU A 10 3.10 -8.72 -9.12
N ILE A 11 4.27 -8.66 -9.76
CA ILE A 11 4.71 -9.65 -10.73
C ILE A 11 4.88 -11.01 -10.06
N LEU A 12 5.50 -11.05 -8.90
CA LEU A 12 5.69 -12.27 -8.13
C LEU A 12 4.35 -12.89 -7.74
N LEU A 13 3.40 -12.06 -7.34
CA LEU A 13 2.07 -12.50 -6.95
C LEU A 13 1.31 -13.05 -8.15
N ALA A 14 1.38 -12.40 -9.30
CA ALA A 14 0.76 -12.86 -10.53
C ALA A 14 1.37 -14.18 -11.01
N ALA A 15 2.70 -14.31 -10.94
CA ALA A 15 3.39 -15.53 -11.29
C ALA A 15 2.98 -16.69 -10.38
N ARG A 16 2.87 -16.42 -9.07
CA ARG A 16 2.40 -17.40 -8.11
C ARG A 16 0.94 -17.79 -8.39
N GLY A 17 0.10 -16.80 -8.73
CA GLY A 17 -1.30 -17.05 -9.07
C GLY A 17 -1.43 -17.99 -10.26
N LEU A 18 -0.66 -17.76 -11.31
CA LEU A 18 -0.65 -18.62 -12.48
C LEU A 18 -0.15 -20.04 -12.15
N HIS A 19 0.92 -20.12 -11.39
CA HIS A 19 1.48 -21.40 -10.98
C HIS A 19 0.50 -22.19 -10.11
N LEU A 20 -0.21 -21.47 -9.25
CA LEU A 20 -1.16 -22.07 -8.34
C LEU A 20 -2.42 -22.60 -9.03
N LEU A 21 -2.82 -21.99 -10.14
CA LEU A 21 -3.92 -22.50 -10.95
C LEU A 21 -3.61 -23.88 -11.55
N ASP A 22 -2.33 -24.12 -11.86
CA ASP A 22 -1.87 -25.36 -12.46
C ASP A 22 -1.64 -26.49 -11.44
N THR A 23 -1.35 -26.14 -10.17
CA THR A 23 -0.92 -27.11 -9.18
C THR A 23 -1.93 -27.40 -8.05
N GLY A 24 -3.07 -26.74 -8.04
CA GLY A 24 -4.05 -26.91 -6.96
C GLY A 24 -3.60 -26.25 -5.66
N ILE A 25 -3.92 -25.01 -5.49
CA ILE A 25 -3.46 -24.12 -4.43
C ILE A 25 -4.06 -24.45 -3.07
N ALA A 26 -3.25 -24.28 -2.00
CA ALA A 26 -3.76 -24.22 -0.64
C ALA A 26 -4.73 -23.04 -0.50
N PRO A 27 -5.89 -23.24 0.15
CA PRO A 27 -6.90 -22.17 0.29
C PRO A 27 -6.37 -20.88 0.91
N GLU A 28 -5.39 -20.95 1.79
CA GLU A 28 -4.79 -19.79 2.42
C GLU A 28 -4.02 -18.92 1.43
N GLU A 29 -3.33 -19.54 0.46
CA GLU A 29 -2.58 -18.79 -0.54
C GLU A 29 -3.51 -18.04 -1.50
N ASP A 30 -4.63 -18.66 -1.87
CA ASP A 30 -5.64 -18.00 -2.68
C ASP A 30 -6.25 -16.82 -1.93
N LYS A 31 -6.55 -17.01 -0.64
CA LYS A 31 -7.03 -15.92 0.22
C LYS A 31 -6.02 -14.79 0.32
N ALA A 32 -4.73 -15.12 0.39
CA ALA A 32 -3.67 -14.11 0.46
C ALA A 32 -3.63 -13.24 -0.79
N GLN A 33 -3.84 -13.82 -1.97
CA GLN A 33 -3.92 -13.04 -3.22
C GLN A 33 -5.10 -12.08 -3.19
N HIS A 34 -6.26 -12.57 -2.76
CA HIS A 34 -7.44 -11.73 -2.61
C HIS A 34 -7.22 -10.63 -1.58
N LEU A 35 -6.49 -10.93 -0.51
CA LEU A 35 -6.13 -9.97 0.51
C LEU A 35 -5.31 -8.81 -0.07
N LEU A 36 -4.31 -9.11 -0.88
CA LEU A 36 -3.47 -8.08 -1.49
C LEU A 36 -4.27 -7.20 -2.45
N LEU A 37 -5.15 -7.79 -3.24
CA LEU A 37 -6.03 -7.03 -4.12
C LEU A 37 -6.98 -6.14 -3.33
N TYR A 38 -7.51 -6.65 -2.25
CA TYR A 38 -8.40 -5.88 -1.38
C TYR A 38 -7.67 -4.67 -0.77
N ILE A 39 -6.45 -4.87 -0.30
CA ILE A 39 -5.63 -3.78 0.25
C ILE A 39 -5.44 -2.69 -0.81
N GLU A 40 -5.09 -3.06 -2.02
CA GLU A 40 -4.88 -2.11 -3.11
C GLU A 40 -6.14 -1.34 -3.46
N GLN A 41 -7.28 -2.03 -3.52
CA GLN A 41 -8.56 -1.40 -3.84
C GLN A 41 -9.06 -0.46 -2.74
N HIS A 42 -8.65 -0.67 -1.50
CA HIS A 42 -9.10 0.10 -0.35
C HIS A 42 -7.99 0.96 0.26
N ILE A 43 -6.99 1.29 -0.54
CA ILE A 43 -5.80 2.00 -0.06
C ILE A 43 -6.12 3.38 0.53
N ASP A 44 -7.22 3.98 0.12
CA ASP A 44 -7.68 5.28 0.64
C ASP A 44 -8.67 5.14 1.81
N GLN A 45 -8.92 3.92 2.29
CA GLN A 45 -9.86 3.64 3.37
C GLN A 45 -9.16 2.94 4.52
N PRO A 46 -8.46 3.69 5.40
CA PRO A 46 -7.63 3.07 6.44
C PRO A 46 -8.40 2.18 7.41
N GLU A 47 -9.67 2.46 7.65
CA GLU A 47 -10.51 1.63 8.52
C GLU A 47 -10.71 0.23 7.95
N GLN A 48 -10.68 0.08 6.63
CA GLN A 48 -10.81 -1.22 5.96
C GLN A 48 -9.49 -2.00 5.94
N LEU A 49 -8.39 -1.34 6.27
CA LEU A 49 -7.05 -1.92 6.21
C LEU A 49 -6.51 -2.33 7.58
N ARG A 50 -7.36 -2.31 8.60
CA ARG A 50 -6.97 -2.76 9.93
C ARG A 50 -6.78 -4.27 9.91
N LEU A 51 -5.73 -4.73 10.57
CA LEU A 51 -5.39 -6.14 10.61
C LEU A 51 -6.56 -7.01 11.09
N GLY A 52 -7.27 -6.57 12.13
CA GLY A 52 -8.43 -7.30 12.65
C GLY A 52 -9.56 -7.40 11.65
N VAL A 53 -9.81 -6.33 10.89
CA VAL A 53 -10.85 -6.31 9.87
C VAL A 53 -10.51 -7.28 8.75
N LEU A 54 -9.28 -7.26 8.28
CA LEU A 54 -8.81 -8.14 7.20
C LEU A 54 -8.79 -9.60 7.64
N ALA A 55 -8.33 -9.86 8.86
CA ALA A 55 -8.30 -11.21 9.42
C ALA A 55 -9.70 -11.81 9.46
N ALA A 56 -10.68 -11.05 9.96
CA ALA A 56 -12.06 -11.49 10.03
C ALA A 56 -12.67 -11.70 8.65
N LYS A 57 -12.46 -10.76 7.74
CA LYS A 57 -13.03 -10.81 6.39
C LYS A 57 -12.53 -11.99 5.60
N PHE A 58 -11.25 -12.28 5.65
CA PHE A 58 -10.62 -13.33 4.86
C PHE A 58 -10.48 -14.64 5.62
N ARG A 59 -10.97 -14.68 6.85
CA ARG A 59 -10.90 -15.88 7.71
C ARG A 59 -9.45 -16.37 7.86
N LEU A 60 -8.54 -15.42 8.03
CA LEU A 60 -7.13 -15.69 8.27
C LEU A 60 -6.77 -15.23 9.68
N SER A 61 -5.82 -15.91 10.32
CA SER A 61 -5.33 -15.45 11.61
C SER A 61 -4.42 -14.23 11.42
N PRO A 62 -4.38 -13.29 12.38
CA PRO A 62 -3.43 -12.20 12.33
C PRO A 62 -1.98 -12.68 12.22
N THR A 63 -1.66 -13.78 12.89
CA THR A 63 -0.32 -14.38 12.84
C THR A 63 0.03 -14.83 11.42
N TYR A 64 -0.91 -15.46 10.71
CA TYR A 64 -0.69 -15.88 9.33
C TYR A 64 -0.44 -14.67 8.43
N ILE A 65 -1.25 -13.62 8.57
CA ILE A 65 -1.09 -12.40 7.76
C ILE A 65 0.30 -11.79 8.02
N GLY A 66 0.72 -11.69 9.27
CA GLY A 66 2.03 -11.17 9.62
C GLY A 66 3.16 -11.97 8.99
N ARG A 67 3.09 -13.30 9.08
CA ARG A 67 4.09 -14.18 8.49
C ARG A 67 4.11 -14.08 6.97
N PHE A 68 2.94 -13.96 6.36
CA PHE A 68 2.82 -13.83 4.91
C PHE A 68 3.56 -12.59 4.41
N PHE A 69 3.33 -11.43 5.05
CA PHE A 69 3.98 -10.20 4.63
C PHE A 69 5.49 -10.23 4.89
N LYS A 70 5.90 -10.79 6.01
CA LYS A 70 7.32 -10.91 6.33
C LYS A 70 8.04 -11.81 5.34
N ARG A 71 7.43 -12.93 4.98
CA ARG A 71 8.01 -13.91 4.05
C ARG A 71 8.09 -13.38 2.62
N ASN A 72 7.02 -12.73 2.15
CA ASN A 72 6.91 -12.35 0.74
C ASN A 72 7.45 -10.96 0.44
N PHE A 73 7.43 -10.04 1.42
CA PHE A 73 7.83 -8.65 1.21
C PHE A 73 8.96 -8.20 2.14
N GLY A 74 9.37 -9.04 3.09
CA GLY A 74 10.46 -8.73 4.00
C GLY A 74 10.13 -7.66 5.04
N GLU A 75 8.87 -7.26 5.16
CA GLU A 75 8.44 -6.22 6.08
C GLU A 75 7.10 -6.59 6.70
N ASP A 76 6.77 -5.94 7.83
CA ASP A 76 5.51 -6.24 8.48
C ASP A 76 4.32 -5.63 7.72
N PHE A 77 3.13 -6.11 8.07
CA PHE A 77 1.90 -5.70 7.42
C PHE A 77 1.67 -4.19 7.49
N ARG A 78 1.89 -3.59 8.65
CA ARG A 78 1.65 -2.15 8.85
C ARG A 78 2.57 -1.30 7.97
N LEU A 79 3.81 -1.69 7.90
CA LEU A 79 4.78 -0.98 7.08
C LEU A 79 4.42 -1.11 5.59
N TYR A 80 4.04 -2.31 5.17
CA TYR A 80 3.59 -2.53 3.79
C TYR A 80 2.41 -1.61 3.44
N VAL A 81 1.39 -1.58 4.27
CA VAL A 81 0.22 -0.73 4.04
C VAL A 81 0.59 0.75 4.04
N SER A 82 1.39 1.17 5.02
CA SER A 82 1.81 2.58 5.13
C SER A 82 2.56 3.04 3.89
N LYS A 83 3.50 2.24 3.42
CA LYS A 83 4.28 2.56 2.21
C LYS A 83 3.38 2.67 0.98
N ASN A 84 2.46 1.75 0.83
CA ASN A 84 1.56 1.76 -0.33
C ASN A 84 0.59 2.94 -0.28
N ARG A 85 0.15 3.33 0.89
CA ARG A 85 -0.68 4.51 1.05
C ARG A 85 0.07 5.79 0.69
N LEU A 86 1.33 5.90 1.13
CA LEU A 86 2.17 7.05 0.76
C LEU A 86 2.49 7.08 -0.73
N LYS A 87 2.59 5.92 -1.35
CA LYS A 87 2.77 5.83 -2.80
C LYS A 87 1.57 6.43 -3.54
N ARG A 88 0.36 6.17 -3.05
CA ARG A 88 -0.85 6.78 -3.59
C ARG A 88 -0.82 8.29 -3.41
N VAL A 89 -0.32 8.78 -2.27
CA VAL A 89 -0.14 10.21 -2.05
C VAL A 89 0.81 10.80 -3.10
N GLU A 90 1.92 10.12 -3.40
CA GLU A 90 2.84 10.57 -4.46
C GLU A 90 2.12 10.73 -5.80
N GLU A 91 1.31 9.76 -6.16
CA GLU A 91 0.55 9.80 -7.41
C GLU A 91 -0.41 10.99 -7.44
N LEU A 92 -1.07 11.28 -6.32
CA LEU A 92 -1.98 12.43 -6.23
C LEU A 92 -1.23 13.76 -6.25
N LEU A 93 -0.03 13.82 -5.66
CA LEU A 93 0.78 15.02 -5.67
C LEU A 93 1.23 15.41 -7.08
N THR A 94 1.60 14.43 -7.89
CA THR A 94 2.13 14.67 -9.23
C THR A 94 1.07 14.59 -10.31
N GLY A 95 0.01 13.86 -10.09
CA GLY A 95 -1.02 13.63 -11.08
C GLY A 95 -2.30 14.45 -10.92
N SER A 96 -2.39 15.26 -9.88
CA SER A 96 -3.58 16.07 -9.64
C SER A 96 -3.21 17.45 -9.10
N ARG A 97 -4.19 18.34 -9.02
CA ARG A 97 -4.04 19.67 -8.44
C ARG A 97 -4.57 19.75 -7.00
N MET A 98 -4.85 18.60 -6.40
CA MET A 98 -5.36 18.56 -5.03
C MET A 98 -4.34 19.16 -4.07
N SER A 99 -4.82 19.95 -3.12
CA SER A 99 -3.96 20.46 -2.04
C SER A 99 -3.54 19.31 -1.13
N VAL A 100 -2.48 19.50 -0.36
CA VAL A 100 -2.03 18.50 0.62
C VAL A 100 -3.16 18.22 1.62
N LYS A 101 -3.91 19.25 2.01
CA LYS A 101 -5.06 19.10 2.90
C LYS A 101 -6.15 18.20 2.29
N GLU A 102 -6.45 18.43 1.01
CA GLU A 102 -7.42 17.61 0.29
C GLU A 102 -6.96 16.18 0.14
N ILE A 103 -5.68 15.97 -0.17
CA ILE A 103 -5.09 14.63 -0.27
C ILE A 103 -5.18 13.91 1.08
N ALA A 104 -4.82 14.59 2.17
CA ALA A 104 -4.91 14.02 3.50
C ALA A 104 -6.33 13.57 3.82
N SER A 105 -7.30 14.43 3.52
CA SER A 105 -8.71 14.10 3.72
C SER A 105 -9.16 12.91 2.89
N ARG A 106 -8.83 12.92 1.61
CA ARG A 106 -9.21 11.84 0.68
C ARG A 106 -8.61 10.49 1.09
N MET A 107 -7.37 10.50 1.54
CA MET A 107 -6.67 9.28 1.94
C MET A 107 -6.99 8.83 3.37
N GLY A 108 -7.82 9.59 4.09
CA GLY A 108 -8.21 9.21 5.43
C GLY A 108 -7.17 9.47 6.50
N TYR A 109 -6.21 10.38 6.25
CA TYR A 109 -5.30 10.85 7.29
C TYR A 109 -6.02 11.83 8.19
N ILE A 110 -5.62 11.86 9.45
CA ILE A 110 -6.30 12.69 10.45
C ILE A 110 -6.24 14.18 10.09
N ASP A 111 -5.09 14.63 9.55
CA ASP A 111 -4.90 16.00 9.07
C ASP A 111 -3.66 16.07 8.17
N SER A 112 -3.44 17.24 7.58
CA SER A 112 -2.29 17.46 6.71
C SER A 112 -0.96 17.48 7.47
N CYS A 113 -0.97 17.87 8.74
CA CYS A 113 0.23 17.87 9.57
C CYS A 113 0.76 16.46 9.78
N TYR A 114 -0.13 15.52 10.05
CA TYR A 114 0.25 14.12 10.20
C TYR A 114 0.78 13.55 8.88
N LEU A 115 0.12 13.85 7.78
CA LEU A 115 0.59 13.42 6.46
C LEU A 115 1.97 14.01 6.16
N ASN A 116 2.18 15.29 6.42
CA ASN A 116 3.49 15.94 6.23
C ASN A 116 4.58 15.21 7.01
N LYS A 117 4.30 14.86 8.26
CA LYS A 117 5.25 14.16 9.12
C LYS A 117 5.61 12.80 8.56
N LEU A 118 4.61 11.99 8.22
CA LEU A 118 4.83 10.66 7.66
C LEU A 118 5.57 10.72 6.33
N PHE A 119 5.15 11.60 5.45
CA PHE A 119 5.75 11.74 4.13
C PHE A 119 7.23 12.14 4.26
N ARG A 120 7.52 13.10 5.14
CA ARG A 120 8.88 13.54 5.38
C ARG A 120 9.75 12.42 5.94
N GLN A 121 9.21 11.59 6.82
CA GLN A 121 9.94 10.45 7.38
C GLN A 121 10.33 9.45 6.29
N HIS A 122 9.47 9.24 5.30
CA HIS A 122 9.71 8.26 4.24
C HIS A 122 10.50 8.82 3.07
N HIS A 123 10.31 10.08 2.73
CA HIS A 123 10.89 10.66 1.52
C HIS A 123 11.99 11.68 1.78
N GLY A 124 12.19 12.08 3.03
CA GLY A 124 13.17 13.10 3.37
C GLY A 124 12.76 14.51 2.96
N MET A 125 11.55 14.69 2.47
CA MET A 125 11.01 15.98 2.06
C MET A 125 9.51 16.02 2.30
N THR A 126 8.94 17.23 2.34
CA THR A 126 7.51 17.41 2.53
C THR A 126 6.76 17.10 1.23
N PRO A 127 5.43 16.84 1.31
CA PRO A 127 4.62 16.66 0.11
C PRO A 127 4.71 17.83 -0.87
N MET A 128 4.72 19.05 -0.37
CA MET A 128 4.84 20.24 -1.24
C MET A 128 6.18 20.29 -1.95
N GLN A 129 7.26 19.96 -1.24
CA GLN A 129 8.60 19.89 -1.84
C GLN A 129 8.64 18.80 -2.92
N TYR A 130 8.04 17.66 -2.64
CA TYR A 130 7.94 16.55 -3.59
C TYR A 130 7.21 16.99 -4.86
N ARG A 131 6.03 17.60 -4.70
CA ARG A 131 5.25 18.10 -5.82
C ARG A 131 6.05 19.08 -6.67
N LYS A 132 6.71 20.04 -6.01
CA LYS A 132 7.50 21.05 -6.70
C LYS A 132 8.64 20.44 -7.50
N MET A 133 9.29 19.43 -6.94
CA MET A 133 10.41 18.73 -7.59
C MET A 133 9.98 17.90 -8.79
N TYR A 134 8.92 17.11 -8.64
CA TYR A 134 8.56 16.12 -9.67
C TYR A 134 7.50 16.60 -10.66
N LYS A 135 6.63 17.52 -10.26
CA LYS A 135 5.59 18.03 -11.16
C LYS A 135 6.16 19.01 -12.18
N SER A 136 7.15 19.79 -11.81
CA SER A 136 7.79 20.75 -12.73
C SER A 136 8.58 20.06 -13.83
N GLU A 137 8.97 18.81 -13.65
CA GLU A 137 9.69 18.05 -14.67
C GLU A 137 8.77 17.49 -15.75
N SER A 138 7.48 17.36 -15.47
CA SER A 138 6.50 16.79 -16.39
C SER A 138 5.80 17.84 -17.25
N GLU A 139 6.09 19.11 -17.04
CA GLU A 139 5.63 20.22 -17.85
C GLU A 139 6.72 20.61 -18.88
#